data_94805e474c5e60050003d658f9fc35b4
#
_entry.id   94805e474c5e60050003d658f9fc35b4
#
_cell.length_a   1.000
_cell.length_b   1.000
_cell.length_c   1.000
_cell.angle_alpha   90.00
_cell.angle_beta   90.00
_cell.angle_gamma   90.00
#
_symmetry.space_group_name_H-M   'P 1'
#
loop_
_entity.id
_entity.type
_entity.pdbx_description
1 polymer ?
#
loop_
_entity_poly.entity_id
_entity_poly.type
_entity_poly.pdbx_seq_one_letter_code
_entity_poly.pdbx_strand_id
1 'polypeptide(L)'
;MADNYIERQQEQYEARKAAWKQAQKYGKKKSPSTNQIKSEQPTVITSKPNCLKRRVFVTGGAEGIGKAIVASFCQAGHQVAFCDINEVAGQQTAQNSGATFYPVDVSDKDALESCMQHILKEWGDIDIIVNNVGISKFSPITETSVEDFDKILSINLRPVFITSRALAIHRKGLST
;
A
#
# COMPACT_ATOMS: atom_id res chain seq x y z
N MET A 1 -3.75 -17.81 37.15
CA MET A 1 -2.44 -17.91 36.44
C MET A 1 -2.40 -17.22 35.08
N ALA A 2 -3.53 -16.73 34.58
CA ALA A 2 -3.56 -16.01 33.28
C ALA A 2 -3.16 -14.51 33.38
N ASP A 3 -3.35 -13.88 34.53
CA ASP A 3 -3.17 -12.45 34.71
C ASP A 3 -1.71 -11.96 34.54
N ASN A 4 -0.76 -12.85 34.82
CA ASN A 4 0.68 -12.51 34.76
C ASN A 4 1.25 -12.40 33.34
N TYR A 5 0.56 -12.89 32.31
CA TYR A 5 1.03 -12.81 30.92
C TYR A 5 0.72 -11.45 30.29
N ILE A 6 -0.48 -10.93 30.53
CA ILE A 6 -0.92 -9.64 29.97
C ILE A 6 -0.14 -8.49 30.62
N GLU A 7 0.07 -8.54 31.96
CA GLU A 7 0.90 -7.56 32.67
C GLU A 7 2.34 -7.53 32.13
N ARG A 8 2.97 -8.69 31.95
CA ARG A 8 4.33 -8.77 31.36
C ARG A 8 4.41 -8.22 29.94
N GLN A 9 3.40 -8.44 29.12
CA GLN A 9 3.35 -7.87 27.76
C GLN A 9 3.20 -6.35 27.81
N GLN A 10 2.41 -5.84 28.74
CA GLN A 10 2.20 -4.42 28.94
C GLN A 10 3.46 -3.72 29.45
N GLU A 11 4.15 -4.33 30.41
CA GLU A 11 5.45 -3.84 30.90
C GLU A 11 6.52 -3.82 29.79
N GLN A 12 6.60 -4.87 28.95
CA GLN A 12 7.53 -4.93 27.83
C GLN A 12 7.22 -3.87 26.78
N TYR A 13 5.94 -3.60 26.51
CA TYR A 13 5.51 -2.56 25.58
C TYR A 13 5.89 -1.16 26.09
N GLU A 14 5.61 -0.86 27.37
CA GLU A 14 5.96 0.42 27.99
C GLU A 14 7.48 0.63 28.07
N ALA A 15 8.24 -0.42 28.38
CA ALA A 15 9.70 -0.38 28.36
C ALA A 15 10.27 -0.07 26.97
N ARG A 16 9.75 -0.70 25.90
CA ARG A 16 10.13 -0.41 24.51
C ARG A 16 9.77 1.02 24.11
N LYS A 17 8.60 1.49 24.50
CA LYS A 17 8.14 2.86 24.24
C LYS A 17 8.98 3.90 24.95
N ALA A 18 9.38 3.63 26.20
CA ALA A 18 10.29 4.48 26.96
C ALA A 18 11.70 4.52 26.33
N ALA A 19 12.24 3.38 25.95
CA ALA A 19 13.54 3.27 25.27
C ALA A 19 13.54 4.01 23.92
N TRP A 20 12.46 3.90 23.13
CA TRP A 20 12.30 4.62 21.87
C TRP A 20 12.25 6.15 22.07
N LYS A 21 11.50 6.63 23.09
CA LYS A 21 11.47 8.06 23.46
C LYS A 21 12.84 8.57 23.92
N GLN A 22 13.60 7.77 24.67
CA GLN A 22 14.97 8.12 25.06
C GLN A 22 15.91 8.18 23.86
N ALA A 23 15.86 7.21 22.94
CA ALA A 23 16.65 7.18 21.71
C ALA A 23 16.39 8.43 20.85
N GLN A 24 15.17 8.91 20.77
CA GLN A 24 14.85 10.17 20.06
C GLN A 24 15.44 11.42 20.74
N LYS A 25 15.53 11.45 22.07
CA LYS A 25 16.16 12.57 22.80
C LYS A 25 17.68 12.60 22.62
N TYR A 26 18.33 11.44 22.49
CA TYR A 26 19.78 11.34 22.33
C TYR A 26 20.27 11.36 20.88
N GLY A 27 19.37 11.26 19.89
CA GLY A 27 19.68 11.28 18.46
C GLY A 27 20.12 12.64 17.89
N LYS A 28 20.28 13.69 18.70
CA LYS A 28 20.76 15.02 18.30
C LYS A 28 22.18 15.32 18.77
N LYS A 29 23.09 14.36 18.78
CA LYS A 29 24.53 14.67 18.91
C LYS A 29 25.11 14.92 17.53
N LYS A 30 25.67 16.13 17.34
CA LYS A 30 26.47 16.52 16.18
C LYS A 30 27.53 15.45 15.91
N SER A 31 27.58 14.96 14.68
CA SER A 31 28.66 14.13 14.17
C SER A 31 29.99 14.89 14.24
N PRO A 32 31.09 14.24 14.65
CA PRO A 32 32.42 14.85 14.57
C PRO A 32 32.81 15.07 13.14
N SER A 33 33.50 16.20 12.86
CA SER A 33 34.03 16.57 11.56
C SER A 33 34.90 15.44 10.99
N THR A 34 34.45 14.86 9.91
CA THR A 34 35.15 13.80 9.19
C THR A 34 36.21 14.42 8.30
N ASN A 35 37.48 14.05 8.50
CA ASN A 35 38.58 14.25 7.60
C ASN A 35 38.21 13.73 6.19
N GLN A 36 38.67 14.48 5.20
CA GLN A 36 38.52 14.26 3.77
C GLN A 36 38.87 12.82 3.36
N ILE A 37 37.87 11.99 3.22
CA ILE A 37 37.96 10.82 2.34
C ILE A 37 37.51 11.33 0.97
N LYS A 38 38.41 11.23 -0.02
CA LYS A 38 38.08 11.51 -1.42
C LYS A 38 36.82 10.74 -1.77
N SER A 39 35.74 11.46 -2.02
CA SER A 39 34.49 10.89 -2.51
C SER A 39 34.72 10.34 -3.91
N GLU A 40 34.94 9.04 -4.03
CA GLU A 40 34.54 8.36 -5.26
C GLU A 40 33.03 8.53 -5.37
N GLN A 41 32.62 9.36 -6.32
CA GLN A 41 31.21 9.51 -6.65
C GLN A 41 30.67 8.14 -6.98
N PRO A 42 29.54 7.69 -6.37
CA PRO A 42 28.90 6.50 -6.82
C PRO A 42 28.60 6.69 -8.29
N THR A 43 29.15 5.85 -9.12
CA THR A 43 28.82 5.78 -10.55
C THR A 43 27.32 5.59 -10.64
N VAL A 44 26.60 6.66 -10.93
CA VAL A 44 25.18 6.60 -11.26
C VAL A 44 25.12 5.72 -12.49
N ILE A 45 24.63 4.49 -12.31
CA ILE A 45 24.31 3.59 -13.42
C ILE A 45 23.15 4.26 -14.14
N THR A 46 23.45 5.11 -15.10
CA THR A 46 22.49 5.87 -15.93
C THR A 46 21.89 5.02 -17.05
N SER A 47 22.17 3.75 -17.12
CA SER A 47 21.39 2.82 -17.93
C SER A 47 20.13 2.47 -17.11
N LYS A 48 18.99 3.13 -17.40
CA LYS A 48 17.69 2.57 -16.99
C LYS A 48 17.71 1.10 -17.44
N PRO A 49 17.57 0.12 -16.53
CA PRO A 49 17.40 -1.25 -16.97
C PRO A 49 16.25 -1.22 -17.96
N ASN A 50 16.38 -1.94 -19.07
CA ASN A 50 15.31 -2.09 -20.07
C ASN A 50 14.15 -2.85 -19.41
N CYS A 51 13.50 -2.18 -18.47
CA CYS A 51 12.43 -2.74 -17.66
C CYS A 51 11.19 -2.74 -18.55
N LEU A 52 10.71 -3.92 -18.90
CA LEU A 52 9.45 -4.07 -19.60
C LEU A 52 8.39 -3.24 -18.88
N LYS A 53 7.71 -2.35 -19.64
CA LYS A 53 6.61 -1.55 -19.12
C LYS A 53 5.53 -2.49 -18.58
N ARG A 54 5.25 -2.40 -17.29
CA ARG A 54 4.22 -3.20 -16.59
C ARG A 54 2.95 -2.40 -16.43
N ARG A 55 1.82 -3.09 -16.38
CA ARG A 55 0.48 -2.57 -16.07
C ARG A 55 0.20 -2.87 -14.59
N VAL A 56 0.05 -1.83 -13.81
CA VAL A 56 -0.03 -1.92 -12.33
C VAL A 56 -1.35 -1.34 -11.85
N PHE A 57 -2.08 -2.09 -11.04
CA PHE A 57 -3.26 -1.62 -10.34
C PHE A 57 -3.01 -1.55 -8.83
N VAL A 58 -3.38 -0.43 -8.20
CA VAL A 58 -3.16 -0.19 -6.76
C VAL A 58 -4.48 0.18 -6.09
N THR A 59 -4.85 -0.49 -4.99
CA THR A 59 -5.98 -0.06 -4.17
C THR A 59 -5.51 0.90 -3.07
N GLY A 60 -6.29 1.98 -2.81
CA GLY A 60 -5.92 2.98 -1.81
C GLY A 60 -4.74 3.84 -2.23
N GLY A 61 -4.73 4.30 -3.49
CA GLY A 61 -3.59 5.01 -4.07
C GLY A 61 -3.59 6.53 -3.91
N ALA A 62 -4.62 7.12 -3.28
CA ALA A 62 -4.75 8.57 -3.19
C ALA A 62 -3.78 9.21 -2.20
N GLU A 63 -3.48 8.54 -1.09
CA GLU A 63 -2.69 9.11 0.02
C GLU A 63 -1.71 8.09 0.61
N GLY A 64 -0.86 8.56 1.52
CA GLY A 64 0.03 7.73 2.34
C GLY A 64 0.92 6.76 1.56
N ILE A 65 0.93 5.50 1.98
CA ILE A 65 1.75 4.43 1.39
C ILE A 65 1.31 4.14 -0.05
N GLY A 66 0.00 4.06 -0.31
CA GLY A 66 -0.53 3.80 -1.64
C GLY A 66 -0.12 4.86 -2.65
N LYS A 67 -0.19 6.15 -2.31
CA LYS A 67 0.31 7.26 -3.13
C LYS A 67 1.79 7.12 -3.46
N ALA A 68 2.62 6.76 -2.48
CA ALA A 68 4.05 6.55 -2.70
C ALA A 68 4.32 5.37 -3.66
N ILE A 69 3.54 4.30 -3.54
CA ILE A 69 3.60 3.14 -4.45
C ILE A 69 3.24 3.56 -5.88
N VAL A 70 2.11 4.28 -6.07
CA VAL A 70 1.68 4.81 -7.37
C VAL A 70 2.78 5.67 -7.99
N ALA A 71 3.32 6.64 -7.24
CA ALA A 71 4.38 7.51 -7.72
C ALA A 71 5.65 6.73 -8.13
N SER A 72 6.04 5.73 -7.33
CA SER A 72 7.24 4.91 -7.61
C SER A 72 7.11 4.12 -8.90
N PHE A 73 5.96 3.48 -9.14
CA PHE A 73 5.71 2.75 -10.38
C PHE A 73 5.64 3.68 -11.60
N CYS A 74 5.00 4.85 -11.48
CA CYS A 74 4.97 5.84 -12.55
C CYS A 74 6.36 6.36 -12.89
N GLN A 75 7.19 6.69 -11.88
CA GLN A 75 8.57 7.13 -12.06
C GLN A 75 9.45 6.06 -12.74
N ALA A 76 9.16 4.78 -12.47
CA ALA A 76 9.81 3.66 -13.14
C ALA A 76 9.35 3.44 -14.59
N GLY A 77 8.36 4.21 -15.07
CA GLY A 77 7.85 4.16 -16.45
C GLY A 77 6.76 3.12 -16.68
N HIS A 78 6.17 2.58 -15.62
CA HIS A 78 5.05 1.65 -15.71
C HIS A 78 3.73 2.37 -16.02
N GLN A 79 2.76 1.64 -16.55
CA GLN A 79 1.38 2.10 -16.69
C GLN A 79 0.65 1.80 -15.38
N VAL A 80 0.10 2.82 -14.72
CA VAL A 80 -0.47 2.69 -13.39
C VAL A 80 -1.90 3.17 -13.36
N ALA A 81 -2.78 2.35 -12.80
CA ALA A 81 -4.11 2.76 -12.35
C ALA A 81 -4.22 2.54 -10.84
N PHE A 82 -5.06 3.31 -10.19
CA PHE A 82 -5.36 3.13 -8.79
C PHE A 82 -6.80 3.53 -8.47
N CYS A 83 -7.33 2.97 -7.39
CA CYS A 83 -8.62 3.38 -6.86
C CYS A 83 -8.50 3.88 -5.41
N ASP A 84 -9.43 4.75 -5.03
CA ASP A 84 -9.58 5.28 -3.68
C ASP A 84 -10.99 5.86 -3.49
N ILE A 85 -11.44 5.98 -2.24
CA ILE A 85 -12.70 6.66 -1.90
C ILE A 85 -12.53 8.17 -1.85
N ASN A 86 -11.31 8.68 -1.63
CA ASN A 86 -11.02 10.10 -1.57
C ASN A 86 -10.81 10.67 -2.98
N GLU A 87 -11.89 11.15 -3.58
CA GLU A 87 -11.86 11.66 -4.95
C GLU A 87 -10.93 12.85 -5.13
N VAL A 88 -10.91 13.78 -4.17
CA VAL A 88 -10.08 14.99 -4.26
C VAL A 88 -8.60 14.64 -4.23
N ALA A 89 -8.18 13.83 -3.26
CA ALA A 89 -6.80 13.39 -3.16
C ALA A 89 -6.41 12.46 -4.33
N GLY A 90 -7.36 11.62 -4.79
CA GLY A 90 -7.17 10.74 -5.94
C GLY A 90 -6.89 11.51 -7.24
N GLN A 91 -7.71 12.51 -7.55
CA GLN A 91 -7.50 13.37 -8.71
C GLN A 91 -6.15 14.11 -8.64
N GLN A 92 -5.80 14.64 -7.46
CA GLN A 92 -4.52 15.33 -7.27
C GLN A 92 -3.33 14.38 -7.45
N THR A 93 -3.43 13.16 -6.94
CA THR A 93 -2.37 12.15 -7.10
C THR A 93 -2.24 11.71 -8.56
N ALA A 94 -3.36 11.53 -9.28
CA ALA A 94 -3.37 11.21 -10.71
C ALA A 94 -2.69 12.31 -11.54
N GLN A 95 -3.03 13.58 -11.31
CA GLN A 95 -2.42 14.73 -12.00
C GLN A 95 -0.90 14.79 -11.76
N ASN A 96 -0.45 14.54 -10.54
CA ASN A 96 0.96 14.64 -10.17
C ASN A 96 1.80 13.46 -10.67
N SER A 97 1.20 12.27 -10.81
CA SER A 97 1.91 11.03 -11.17
C SER A 97 1.74 10.60 -12.62
N GLY A 98 0.69 11.06 -13.29
CA GLY A 98 0.27 10.57 -14.60
C GLY A 98 -0.45 9.22 -14.55
N ALA A 99 -0.83 8.73 -13.37
CA ALA A 99 -1.62 7.51 -13.21
C ALA A 99 -3.10 7.74 -13.51
N THR A 100 -3.84 6.69 -13.84
CA THR A 100 -5.29 6.73 -14.00
C THR A 100 -5.97 6.49 -12.66
N PHE A 101 -6.89 7.38 -12.28
CA PHE A 101 -7.63 7.30 -11.02
C PHE A 101 -9.07 6.81 -11.25
N TYR A 102 -9.53 5.92 -10.36
CA TYR A 102 -10.91 5.44 -10.29
C TYR A 102 -11.49 5.70 -8.89
N PRO A 103 -12.59 6.48 -8.76
CA PRO A 103 -13.25 6.68 -7.48
C PRO A 103 -14.05 5.43 -7.12
N VAL A 104 -13.51 4.56 -6.28
CA VAL A 104 -14.10 3.28 -5.89
C VAL A 104 -13.92 3.03 -4.41
N ASP A 105 -15.01 2.72 -3.72
CA ASP A 105 -14.99 2.09 -2.41
C ASP A 105 -14.76 0.58 -2.59
N VAL A 106 -13.62 0.08 -2.11
CA VAL A 106 -13.28 -1.35 -2.23
C VAL A 106 -14.20 -2.26 -1.41
N SER A 107 -14.98 -1.71 -0.47
CA SER A 107 -16.00 -2.48 0.26
C SER A 107 -17.25 -2.74 -0.58
N ASP A 108 -17.49 -1.93 -1.61
CA ASP A 108 -18.49 -2.18 -2.62
C ASP A 108 -17.97 -3.17 -3.67
N LYS A 109 -18.48 -4.40 -3.56
CA LYS A 109 -18.08 -5.54 -4.42
C LYS A 109 -18.31 -5.23 -5.90
N ASP A 110 -19.48 -4.70 -6.23
CA ASP A 110 -19.90 -4.52 -7.62
C ASP A 110 -19.14 -3.36 -8.28
N ALA A 111 -18.88 -2.29 -7.53
CA ALA A 111 -18.05 -1.18 -7.98
C ALA A 111 -16.60 -1.63 -8.26
N LEU A 112 -16.00 -2.43 -7.35
CA LEU A 112 -14.63 -2.92 -7.52
C LEU A 112 -14.54 -3.93 -8.68
N GLU A 113 -15.48 -4.87 -8.81
CA GLU A 113 -15.53 -5.80 -9.94
C GLU A 113 -15.67 -5.06 -11.28
N SER A 114 -16.55 -4.06 -11.36
CA SER A 114 -16.74 -3.23 -12.55
C SER A 114 -15.47 -2.45 -12.92
N CYS A 115 -14.79 -1.88 -11.92
CA CYS A 115 -13.52 -1.19 -12.12
C CYS A 115 -12.44 -2.15 -12.69
N MET A 116 -12.30 -3.33 -12.11
CA MET A 116 -11.36 -4.35 -12.60
C MET A 116 -11.66 -4.78 -14.05
N GLN A 117 -12.93 -5.04 -14.34
CA GLN A 117 -13.35 -5.40 -15.71
C GLN A 117 -13.06 -4.30 -16.72
N HIS A 118 -13.29 -3.04 -16.35
CA HIS A 118 -13.00 -1.89 -17.20
C HIS A 118 -11.49 -1.81 -17.51
N ILE A 119 -10.63 -1.89 -16.49
CA ILE A 119 -9.18 -1.83 -16.66
C ILE A 119 -8.67 -3.00 -17.50
N LEU A 120 -9.14 -4.22 -17.23
CA LEU A 120 -8.74 -5.42 -17.97
C LEU A 120 -9.16 -5.34 -19.45
N LYS A 121 -10.36 -4.81 -19.72
CA LYS A 121 -10.84 -4.59 -21.09
C LYS A 121 -10.01 -3.53 -21.82
N GLU A 122 -9.66 -2.43 -21.15
CA GLU A 122 -8.91 -1.33 -21.75
C GLU A 122 -7.43 -1.70 -21.98
N TRP A 123 -6.81 -2.37 -21.00
CA TRP A 123 -5.38 -2.66 -21.02
C TRP A 123 -5.02 -4.04 -21.57
N GLY A 124 -6.00 -4.92 -21.74
CA GLY A 124 -5.81 -6.28 -22.19
C GLY A 124 -5.32 -7.24 -21.10
N ASP A 125 -4.63 -6.76 -20.09
CA ASP A 125 -4.20 -7.53 -18.90
C ASP A 125 -3.67 -6.58 -17.81
N ILE A 126 -3.43 -7.10 -16.59
CA ILE A 126 -2.75 -6.42 -15.48
C ILE A 126 -1.59 -7.32 -15.04
N ASP A 127 -0.37 -6.75 -14.96
CA ASP A 127 0.82 -7.52 -14.58
C ASP A 127 1.00 -7.59 -13.06
N ILE A 128 0.63 -6.51 -12.35
CA ILE A 128 0.82 -6.35 -10.91
C ILE A 128 -0.43 -5.76 -10.27
N ILE A 129 -0.92 -6.40 -9.21
CA ILE A 129 -1.97 -5.84 -8.35
C ILE A 129 -1.36 -5.62 -6.96
N VAL A 130 -1.51 -4.39 -6.45
CA VAL A 130 -1.11 -4.03 -5.08
C VAL A 130 -2.38 -3.77 -4.26
N ASN A 131 -2.75 -4.74 -3.44
CA ASN A 131 -3.85 -4.59 -2.50
C ASN A 131 -3.34 -3.88 -1.24
N ASN A 132 -3.44 -2.54 -1.22
CA ASN A 132 -2.88 -1.71 -0.16
C ASN A 132 -3.95 -1.16 0.80
N VAL A 133 -5.23 -1.11 0.39
CA VAL A 133 -6.29 -0.62 1.28
C VAL A 133 -6.38 -1.49 2.53
N GLY A 134 -6.46 -0.84 3.67
CA GLY A 134 -6.71 -1.52 4.94
C GLY A 134 -7.11 -0.55 6.02
N ILE A 135 -7.99 -1.02 6.91
CA ILE A 135 -8.38 -0.33 8.13
C ILE A 135 -8.06 -1.21 9.33
N SER A 136 -7.91 -0.59 10.49
CA SER A 136 -7.76 -1.29 11.75
C SER A 136 -8.63 -0.65 12.83
N LYS A 137 -9.12 -1.48 13.74
CA LYS A 137 -9.78 -1.04 14.97
C LYS A 137 -9.10 -1.76 16.12
N PHE A 138 -8.51 -1.01 17.03
CA PHE A 138 -7.90 -1.58 18.23
C PHE A 138 -8.96 -1.70 19.30
N SER A 139 -9.40 -2.93 19.56
CA SER A 139 -10.36 -3.28 20.60
C SER A 139 -10.02 -4.69 21.12
N PRO A 140 -10.20 -4.99 22.42
CA PRO A 140 -10.15 -6.36 22.90
C PRO A 140 -11.13 -7.24 22.16
N ILE A 141 -10.81 -8.52 21.95
CA ILE A 141 -11.68 -9.46 21.23
C ILE A 141 -13.07 -9.57 21.88
N THR A 142 -13.13 -9.41 23.21
CA THR A 142 -14.36 -9.43 23.98
C THR A 142 -15.28 -8.22 23.78
N GLU A 143 -14.74 -7.13 23.22
CA GLU A 143 -15.42 -5.85 22.98
C GLU A 143 -15.60 -5.56 21.48
N THR A 144 -15.01 -6.40 20.63
CA THR A 144 -15.15 -6.26 19.17
C THR A 144 -16.50 -6.83 18.74
N SER A 145 -17.35 -5.99 18.13
CA SER A 145 -18.63 -6.45 17.58
C SER A 145 -18.42 -7.26 16.31
N VAL A 146 -19.42 -8.07 15.95
CA VAL A 146 -19.42 -8.83 14.69
C VAL A 146 -19.43 -7.88 13.50
N GLU A 147 -20.14 -6.76 13.60
CA GLU A 147 -20.24 -5.72 12.58
C GLU A 147 -18.89 -5.06 12.32
N ASP A 148 -18.10 -4.79 13.37
CA ASP A 148 -16.74 -4.25 13.23
C ASP A 148 -15.82 -5.27 12.56
N PHE A 149 -15.92 -6.55 12.95
CA PHE A 149 -15.17 -7.62 12.35
C PHE A 149 -15.51 -7.77 10.85
N ASP A 150 -16.80 -7.83 10.51
CA ASP A 150 -17.27 -7.93 9.14
C ASP A 150 -16.84 -6.73 8.29
N LYS A 151 -16.89 -5.52 8.87
CA LYS A 151 -16.38 -4.31 8.21
C LYS A 151 -14.88 -4.41 7.92
N ILE A 152 -14.08 -4.87 8.87
CA ILE A 152 -12.64 -5.06 8.68
C ILE A 152 -12.38 -6.07 7.56
N LEU A 153 -13.07 -7.20 7.54
CA LEU A 153 -12.91 -8.22 6.49
C LEU A 153 -13.38 -7.71 5.13
N SER A 154 -14.46 -6.94 5.07
CA SER A 154 -14.99 -6.38 3.83
C SER A 154 -14.02 -5.41 3.15
N ILE A 155 -13.15 -4.74 3.92
CA ILE A 155 -12.20 -3.78 3.41
C ILE A 155 -10.79 -4.39 3.25
N ASN A 156 -10.35 -5.24 4.20
CA ASN A 156 -8.98 -5.73 4.20
C ASN A 156 -8.78 -7.03 3.42
N LEU A 157 -9.80 -7.91 3.36
CA LEU A 157 -9.66 -9.26 2.79
C LEU A 157 -10.48 -9.46 1.52
N ARG A 158 -11.75 -9.07 1.52
CA ARG A 158 -12.63 -9.27 0.35
C ARG A 158 -12.08 -8.64 -0.93
N PRO A 159 -11.53 -7.41 -0.94
CA PRO A 159 -10.96 -6.81 -2.15
C PRO A 159 -9.80 -7.61 -2.72
N VAL A 160 -8.97 -8.21 -1.89
CA VAL A 160 -7.85 -9.08 -2.33
C VAL A 160 -8.38 -10.27 -3.12
N PHE A 161 -9.46 -10.89 -2.64
CA PHE A 161 -10.13 -11.99 -3.35
C PHE A 161 -10.73 -11.52 -4.67
N ILE A 162 -11.45 -10.38 -4.66
CA ILE A 162 -12.14 -9.84 -5.85
C ILE A 162 -11.14 -9.51 -6.97
N THR A 163 -10.09 -8.76 -6.66
CA THR A 163 -9.09 -8.33 -7.65
C THR A 163 -8.31 -9.53 -8.22
N SER A 164 -7.92 -10.47 -7.34
CA SER A 164 -7.20 -11.68 -7.75
C SER A 164 -8.08 -12.60 -8.60
N ARG A 165 -9.34 -12.78 -8.21
CA ARG A 165 -10.33 -13.59 -8.95
C ARG A 165 -10.62 -12.98 -10.33
N ALA A 166 -10.83 -11.66 -10.41
CA ALA A 166 -11.09 -10.98 -11.67
C ALA A 166 -9.95 -11.21 -12.67
N LEU A 167 -8.70 -11.03 -12.24
CA LEU A 167 -7.51 -11.27 -13.04
C LEU A 167 -7.38 -12.74 -13.46
N ALA A 168 -7.62 -13.69 -12.55
CA ALA A 168 -7.53 -15.11 -12.84
C ALA A 168 -8.58 -15.55 -13.89
N ILE A 169 -9.82 -15.07 -13.79
CA ILE A 169 -10.89 -15.34 -14.76
C ILE A 169 -10.53 -14.76 -16.12
N HIS A 170 -10.05 -13.51 -16.16
CA HIS A 170 -9.63 -12.86 -17.38
C HIS A 170 -8.54 -13.66 -18.09
N ARG A 171 -7.48 -14.04 -17.39
CA ARG A 171 -6.36 -14.82 -17.96
C ARG A 171 -6.77 -16.23 -18.41
N LYS A 172 -7.72 -16.86 -17.71
CA LYS A 172 -8.28 -18.14 -18.16
C LYS A 172 -8.98 -18.00 -19.52
N GLY A 173 -9.70 -16.91 -19.76
CA GLY A 173 -10.32 -16.61 -21.06
C GLY A 173 -9.35 -16.30 -22.18
N LEU A 174 -8.12 -15.85 -21.87
CA LEU A 174 -7.06 -15.61 -22.88
C LEU A 174 -6.31 -16.88 -23.29
N SER A 175 -6.44 -17.97 -22.50
CA SER A 175 -5.75 -19.24 -22.74
C SER A 175 -6.56 -20.24 -23.57
N THR A 176 -7.76 -19.85 -24.00
CA THR A 176 -8.67 -20.63 -24.87
C THR A 176 -8.72 -20.04 -26.25
#